data_8cea239bf682f49a054a33088052640e
#
_entry.id   8cea239bf682f49a054a33088052640e
#
_cell.length_a   1.000
_cell.length_b   1.000
_cell.length_c   1.000
_cell.angle_alpha   90.00
_cell.angle_beta   90.00
_cell.angle_gamma   90.00
#
_symmetry.space_group_name_H-M   'P 1'
#
loop_
_entity.id
_entity.type
_entity.pdbx_description
1 polymer ?
#
loop_
_entity_poly.entity_id
_entity_poly.type
_entity_poly.pdbx_seq_one_letter_code
_entity_poly.pdbx_strand_id
1 'polypeptide(L)'
;MKKKFSLKPTFEVNTGDFWGIKNLSKPKALLAMAALAALGNVLGFVMIPIGPQAKLDLTTLPLLIVACLYGPLPAFISGILGSLVTILQFGHPFSPFFWYGPYLFGCALKKVRVALVPWLALIVMWPTLGYWLNVVFLGFGMAIWGVIGVKEFVMTLVYGVMVERLLASPRIRKVFLS
;
A
#
# COMPACT_ATOMS: atom_id res chain seq x y z
N MET A 1 -17.30 18.33 -22.22
CA MET A 1 -17.00 18.92 -20.90
C MET A 1 -15.62 18.46 -20.44
N LYS A 2 -14.62 19.33 -20.36
CA LYS A 2 -13.29 19.02 -19.79
C LYS A 2 -13.44 18.97 -18.25
N LYS A 3 -13.42 17.77 -17.67
CA LYS A 3 -13.31 17.64 -16.20
C LYS A 3 -12.00 18.31 -15.77
N LYS A 4 -12.08 19.42 -15.04
CA LYS A 4 -10.90 20.04 -14.42
C LYS A 4 -10.23 19.00 -13.51
N PHE A 5 -8.94 18.78 -13.71
CA PHE A 5 -8.14 17.97 -12.80
C PHE A 5 -8.15 18.64 -11.42
N SER A 6 -8.56 17.90 -10.40
CA SER A 6 -8.61 18.38 -9.02
C SER A 6 -7.74 17.48 -8.14
N LEU A 7 -6.91 18.12 -7.34
CA LEU A 7 -6.09 17.43 -6.31
C LEU A 7 -6.88 17.09 -5.04
N LYS A 8 -8.14 17.58 -4.94
CA LYS A 8 -8.99 17.27 -3.78
C LYS A 8 -9.27 15.76 -3.71
N PRO A 9 -9.41 15.20 -2.50
CA PRO A 9 -9.77 13.79 -2.32
C PRO A 9 -11.04 13.45 -3.10
N THR A 10 -11.04 12.28 -3.71
CA THR A 10 -12.19 11.78 -4.50
C THR A 10 -13.35 11.37 -3.59
N PHE A 11 -13.02 11.02 -2.36
CA PHE A 11 -13.98 10.69 -1.29
C PHE A 11 -13.29 10.91 0.06
N GLU A 12 -14.09 11.28 1.05
CA GLU A 12 -13.66 11.38 2.43
C GLU A 12 -14.29 10.24 3.23
N VAL A 13 -13.47 9.52 3.98
CA VAL A 13 -13.94 8.60 5.01
C VAL A 13 -13.76 9.33 6.34
N ASN A 14 -14.83 9.97 6.80
CA ASN A 14 -14.82 10.61 8.11
C ASN A 14 -14.99 9.55 9.18
N THR A 15 -13.89 9.08 9.73
CA THR A 15 -13.89 8.11 10.82
C THR A 15 -13.99 8.78 12.20
N GLY A 16 -13.94 10.11 12.27
CA GLY A 16 -13.85 10.85 13.54
C GLY A 16 -12.58 10.55 14.34
N ASP A 17 -11.64 9.84 13.75
CA ASP A 17 -10.41 9.38 14.38
C ASP A 17 -9.30 9.36 13.32
N PHE A 18 -8.40 10.33 13.42
CA PHE A 18 -7.29 10.48 12.48
C PHE A 18 -6.40 9.23 12.41
N TRP A 19 -6.12 8.60 13.56
CA TRP A 19 -5.26 7.42 13.63
C TRP A 19 -5.95 6.12 13.24
N GLY A 20 -7.28 6.09 13.20
CA GLY A 20 -8.07 4.90 12.90
C GLY A 20 -8.17 3.90 14.06
N ILE A 21 -7.84 4.32 15.30
CA ILE A 21 -7.85 3.45 16.49
C ILE A 21 -9.24 2.87 16.74
N LYS A 22 -10.30 3.67 16.57
CA LYS A 22 -11.68 3.22 16.72
C LYS A 22 -12.06 2.09 15.75
N ASN A 23 -11.38 1.98 14.61
CA ASN A 23 -11.62 0.89 13.67
C ASN A 23 -11.05 -0.43 14.17
N LEU A 24 -10.00 -0.40 15.00
CA LEU A 24 -9.43 -1.60 15.63
C LEU A 24 -10.34 -2.22 16.71
N SER A 25 -11.32 -1.48 17.22
CA SER A 25 -12.31 -2.00 18.18
C SER A 25 -13.61 -2.49 17.53
N LYS A 26 -13.79 -2.28 16.21
CA LYS A 26 -14.99 -2.71 15.48
C LYS A 26 -14.80 -4.10 14.86
N PRO A 27 -15.58 -5.13 15.26
CA PRO A 27 -15.37 -6.50 14.75
C PRO A 27 -15.44 -6.61 13.22
N LYS A 28 -16.38 -5.90 12.58
CA LYS A 28 -16.50 -5.90 11.11
C LYS A 28 -15.29 -5.27 10.42
N ALA A 29 -14.78 -4.17 10.94
CA ALA A 29 -13.59 -3.52 10.41
C ALA A 29 -12.36 -4.43 10.58
N LEU A 30 -12.19 -5.06 11.73
CA LEU A 30 -11.13 -6.05 11.99
C LEU A 30 -11.20 -7.21 11.01
N LEU A 31 -12.39 -7.76 10.79
CA LEU A 31 -12.58 -8.85 9.84
C LEU A 31 -12.22 -8.43 8.42
N ALA A 32 -12.67 -7.27 7.98
CA ALA A 32 -12.33 -6.75 6.65
C ALA A 32 -10.82 -6.48 6.50
N MET A 33 -10.18 -5.90 7.50
CA MET A 33 -8.72 -5.68 7.51
C MET A 33 -7.96 -7.00 7.49
N ALA A 34 -8.37 -8.00 8.28
CA ALA A 34 -7.76 -9.33 8.30
C ALA A 34 -7.92 -10.04 6.95
N ALA A 35 -9.10 -9.98 6.34
CA ALA A 35 -9.35 -10.55 5.01
C ALA A 35 -8.49 -9.88 3.93
N LEU A 36 -8.36 -8.55 3.94
CA LEU A 36 -7.52 -7.81 3.01
C LEU A 36 -6.03 -8.08 3.24
N ALA A 37 -5.58 -8.25 4.48
CA ALA A 37 -4.22 -8.64 4.80
C ALA A 37 -3.92 -10.07 4.33
N ALA A 38 -4.84 -11.01 4.57
CA ALA A 38 -4.72 -12.38 4.04
C ALA A 38 -4.64 -12.39 2.51
N LEU A 39 -5.51 -11.62 1.85
CA LEU A 39 -5.47 -11.44 0.39
C LEU A 39 -4.14 -10.86 -0.09
N GLY A 40 -3.55 -9.94 0.65
CA GLY A 40 -2.21 -9.39 0.36
C GLY A 40 -1.15 -10.50 0.31
N ASN A 41 -1.14 -11.38 1.31
CA ASN A 41 -0.21 -12.53 1.31
C ASN A 41 -0.50 -13.51 0.16
N VAL A 42 -1.76 -13.81 -0.13
CA VAL A 42 -2.13 -14.71 -1.26
C VAL A 42 -1.67 -14.11 -2.59
N LEU A 43 -1.95 -12.83 -2.81
CA LEU A 43 -1.55 -12.12 -4.04
C LEU A 43 -0.03 -11.95 -4.14
N GLY A 44 0.68 -11.94 -3.02
CA GLY A 44 2.13 -11.93 -2.99
C GLY A 44 2.77 -13.19 -3.59
N PHE A 45 2.08 -14.34 -3.62
CA PHE A 45 2.54 -15.52 -4.36
C PHE A 45 2.36 -15.39 -5.87
N VAL A 46 1.48 -14.50 -6.32
CA VAL A 46 1.25 -14.23 -7.74
C VAL A 46 2.26 -13.18 -8.21
N MET A 47 3.44 -13.63 -8.58
CA MET A 47 4.52 -12.78 -9.05
C MET A 47 4.77 -12.96 -10.54
N ILE A 48 4.77 -11.85 -11.26
CA ILE A 48 5.11 -11.83 -12.68
C ILE A 48 6.55 -11.30 -12.80
N PRO A 49 7.53 -12.12 -13.22
CA PRO A 49 8.89 -11.65 -13.42
C PRO A 49 8.94 -10.66 -14.58
N ILE A 50 9.52 -9.49 -14.36
CA ILE A 50 9.72 -8.45 -15.39
C ILE A 50 11.20 -8.15 -15.63
N GLY A 51 12.08 -8.85 -14.93
CA GLY A 51 13.53 -8.73 -15.03
C GLY A 51 14.25 -9.68 -14.07
N PRO A 52 15.57 -9.71 -14.08
CA PRO A 52 16.34 -10.68 -13.31
C PRO A 52 16.06 -10.68 -11.80
N GLN A 53 15.73 -9.51 -11.25
CA GLN A 53 15.43 -9.33 -9.81
C GLN A 53 14.20 -8.45 -9.59
N ALA A 54 13.48 -8.09 -10.64
CA ALA A 54 12.27 -7.28 -10.58
C ALA A 54 11.04 -8.14 -10.87
N LYS A 55 10.08 -8.11 -9.96
CA LYS A 55 8.83 -8.85 -10.07
C LYS A 55 7.67 -7.89 -9.85
N LEU A 56 6.57 -8.05 -10.59
CA LEU A 56 5.30 -7.43 -10.27
C LEU A 56 4.65 -8.24 -9.15
N ASP A 57 4.32 -7.56 -8.09
CA ASP A 57 3.66 -8.17 -6.94
C ASP A 57 2.37 -7.37 -6.64
N LEU A 58 1.29 -8.08 -6.42
CA LEU A 58 -0.02 -7.51 -6.17
C LEU A 58 -0.33 -7.34 -4.68
N THR A 59 0.61 -7.64 -3.80
CA THR A 59 0.46 -7.55 -2.33
C THR A 59 -0.07 -6.19 -1.87
N THR A 60 0.45 -5.12 -2.44
CA THR A 60 0.11 -3.75 -2.06
C THR A 60 -1.34 -3.37 -2.35
N LEU A 61 -1.98 -3.97 -3.36
CA LEU A 61 -3.30 -3.57 -3.81
C LEU A 61 -4.39 -3.68 -2.72
N PRO A 62 -4.63 -4.84 -2.07
CA PRO A 62 -5.61 -4.94 -1.00
C PRO A 62 -5.21 -4.13 0.24
N LEU A 63 -3.92 -4.02 0.52
CA LEU A 63 -3.43 -3.27 1.67
C LEU A 63 -3.63 -1.76 1.51
N LEU A 64 -3.57 -1.25 0.29
CA LEU A 64 -3.88 0.14 -0.02
C LEU A 64 -5.37 0.46 0.22
N ILE A 65 -6.28 -0.50 0.04
CA ILE A 65 -7.69 -0.34 0.42
C ILE A 65 -7.81 -0.11 1.93
N VAL A 66 -7.07 -0.87 2.75
CA VAL A 66 -7.03 -0.65 4.21
C VAL A 66 -6.55 0.75 4.54
N ALA A 67 -5.43 1.19 3.93
CA ALA A 67 -4.90 2.53 4.13
C ALA A 67 -5.90 3.63 3.75
N CYS A 68 -6.71 3.41 2.72
CA CYS A 68 -7.71 4.35 2.28
C CYS A 68 -8.93 4.45 3.19
N LEU A 69 -9.35 3.36 3.82
CA LEU A 69 -10.63 3.27 4.54
C LEU A 69 -10.49 3.38 6.04
N TYR A 70 -9.42 2.83 6.62
CA TYR A 70 -9.37 2.61 8.08
C TYR A 70 -8.40 3.49 8.84
N GLY A 71 -7.49 4.17 8.16
CA GLY A 71 -6.55 5.12 8.77
C GLY A 71 -5.12 4.58 8.99
N PRO A 72 -4.21 5.43 9.52
CA PRO A 72 -2.78 5.14 9.54
C PRO A 72 -2.36 3.92 10.37
N LEU A 73 -2.89 3.75 11.57
CA LEU A 73 -2.51 2.63 12.43
C LEU A 73 -3.00 1.28 11.90
N PRO A 74 -4.29 1.13 11.48
CA PRO A 74 -4.74 -0.04 10.74
C PRO A 74 -3.91 -0.35 9.50
N ALA A 75 -3.52 0.68 8.73
CA ALA A 75 -2.70 0.53 7.53
C ALA A 75 -1.31 -0.02 7.85
N PHE A 76 -0.67 0.50 8.89
CA PHE A 76 0.63 0.03 9.36
C PHE A 76 0.58 -1.44 9.77
N ILE A 77 -0.38 -1.81 10.63
CA ILE A 77 -0.56 -3.18 11.12
C ILE A 77 -0.86 -4.14 9.96
N SER A 78 -1.83 -3.77 9.10
CA SER A 78 -2.19 -4.59 7.93
C SER A 78 -1.05 -4.68 6.92
N GLY A 79 -0.23 -3.64 6.79
CA GLY A 79 0.96 -3.63 5.97
C GLY A 79 1.97 -4.68 6.40
N ILE A 80 2.23 -4.77 7.69
CA ILE A 80 3.09 -5.82 8.24
C ILE A 80 2.48 -7.21 8.03
N LEU A 81 1.26 -7.42 8.50
CA LEU A 81 0.60 -8.73 8.47
C LEU A 81 0.29 -9.21 7.05
N GLY A 82 -0.06 -8.30 6.14
CA GLY A 82 -0.45 -8.62 4.76
C GLY A 82 0.73 -8.78 3.79
N SER A 83 1.96 -8.55 4.25
CA SER A 83 3.16 -8.69 3.43
C SER A 83 4.16 -9.74 3.97
N LEU A 84 3.72 -10.61 4.89
CA LEU A 84 4.58 -11.64 5.49
C LEU A 84 5.14 -12.62 4.46
N VAL A 85 4.43 -12.85 3.37
CA VAL A 85 4.92 -13.68 2.25
C VAL A 85 6.24 -13.16 1.69
N THR A 86 6.52 -11.87 1.79
CA THR A 86 7.79 -11.29 1.32
C THR A 86 9.00 -11.78 2.08
N ILE A 87 8.83 -12.24 3.32
CA ILE A 87 9.90 -12.91 4.09
C ILE A 87 10.35 -14.18 3.38
N LEU A 88 9.38 -14.97 2.89
CA LEU A 88 9.66 -16.21 2.17
C LEU A 88 10.30 -15.95 0.80
N GLN A 89 9.95 -14.83 0.17
CA GLN A 89 10.40 -14.49 -1.18
C GLN A 89 11.80 -13.89 -1.21
N PHE A 90 12.10 -13.02 -0.26
CA PHE A 90 13.36 -12.26 -0.23
C PHE A 90 14.33 -12.76 0.85
N GLY A 91 13.89 -13.71 1.70
CA GLY A 91 14.69 -14.18 2.83
C GLY A 91 15.01 -13.12 3.88
N HIS A 92 14.28 -11.98 3.83
CA HIS A 92 14.56 -10.82 4.66
C HIS A 92 13.40 -10.55 5.64
N PRO A 93 13.57 -10.85 6.95
CA PRO A 93 12.48 -10.80 7.92
C PRO A 93 11.95 -9.38 8.19
N PHE A 94 12.72 -8.33 7.84
CA PHE A 94 12.37 -6.96 8.17
C PHE A 94 11.60 -6.21 7.07
N SER A 95 11.45 -6.77 5.86
CA SER A 95 10.70 -6.12 4.77
C SER A 95 9.29 -5.68 5.17
N PRO A 96 8.46 -6.48 5.87
CA PRO A 96 7.14 -6.05 6.32
C PRO A 96 7.19 -4.83 7.25
N PHE A 97 8.17 -4.79 8.16
CA PHE A 97 8.28 -3.75 9.19
C PHE A 97 8.89 -2.45 8.65
N PHE A 98 9.92 -2.54 7.83
CA PHE A 98 10.66 -1.36 7.36
C PHE A 98 10.20 -0.85 6.01
N TRP A 99 9.43 -1.63 5.26
CA TRP A 99 8.90 -1.21 3.98
C TRP A 99 7.37 -1.11 3.98
N TYR A 100 6.67 -2.24 4.01
CA TYR A 100 5.21 -2.26 3.81
C TYR A 100 4.43 -1.52 4.90
N GLY A 101 4.75 -1.73 6.17
CA GLY A 101 4.11 -1.04 7.28
C GLY A 101 4.23 0.49 7.18
N PRO A 102 5.46 1.06 7.16
CA PRO A 102 5.67 2.51 7.02
C PRO A 102 5.11 3.09 5.72
N TYR A 103 5.23 2.37 4.61
CA TYR A 103 4.70 2.80 3.32
C TYR A 103 3.18 2.99 3.36
N LEU A 104 2.46 1.99 3.86
CA LEU A 104 0.99 2.06 3.95
C LEU A 104 0.52 3.04 5.02
N PHE A 105 1.27 3.20 6.10
CA PHE A 105 1.06 4.29 7.06
C PHE A 105 1.13 5.65 6.35
N GLY A 106 2.18 5.91 5.56
CA GLY A 106 2.32 7.11 4.76
C GLY A 106 1.16 7.32 3.79
N CYS A 107 0.70 6.24 3.14
CA CYS A 107 -0.46 6.28 2.26
C CYS A 107 -1.75 6.67 2.98
N ALA A 108 -1.89 6.32 4.24
CA ALA A 108 -3.09 6.61 5.02
C ALA A 108 -3.15 8.06 5.55
N LEU A 109 -2.03 8.78 5.58
CA LEU A 109 -1.95 10.20 5.99
C LEU A 109 -2.57 11.20 4.99
N LYS A 110 -3.24 10.74 4.02
CA LYS A 110 -3.75 11.41 2.82
C LYS A 110 -4.47 12.74 3.05
N LYS A 111 -4.07 13.72 2.25
CA LYS A 111 -4.81 14.99 2.03
C LYS A 111 -5.03 15.27 0.55
N VAL A 112 -4.70 14.32 -0.33
CA VAL A 112 -4.76 14.42 -1.79
C VAL A 112 -5.52 13.24 -2.39
N ARG A 113 -5.71 13.25 -3.72
CA ARG A 113 -6.37 12.14 -4.43
C ARG A 113 -5.70 10.81 -4.15
N VAL A 114 -6.51 9.78 -3.94
CA VAL A 114 -6.04 8.42 -3.65
C VAL A 114 -5.07 7.88 -4.70
N ALA A 115 -5.29 8.20 -5.98
CA ALA A 115 -4.39 7.80 -7.06
C ALA A 115 -2.95 8.30 -6.90
N LEU A 116 -2.74 9.45 -6.25
CA LEU A 116 -1.43 10.06 -6.09
C LEU A 116 -0.75 9.74 -4.77
N VAL A 117 -1.52 9.30 -3.77
CA VAL A 117 -1.00 9.09 -2.41
C VAL A 117 0.12 8.05 -2.33
N PRO A 118 -0.01 6.85 -2.95
CA PRO A 118 1.05 5.85 -2.92
C PRO A 118 2.32 6.36 -3.60
N TRP A 119 2.16 7.10 -4.67
CA TRP A 119 3.26 7.67 -5.43
C TRP A 119 4.03 8.74 -4.63
N LEU A 120 3.31 9.64 -3.94
CA LEU A 120 3.91 10.65 -3.08
C LEU A 120 4.64 10.03 -1.88
N ALA A 121 4.06 9.01 -1.26
CA ALA A 121 4.70 8.27 -0.19
C ALA A 121 6.02 7.62 -0.70
N LEU A 122 6.02 7.08 -1.90
CA LEU A 122 7.18 6.45 -2.50
C LEU A 122 8.31 7.44 -2.81
N ILE A 123 8.00 8.66 -3.25
CA ILE A 123 9.01 9.71 -3.50
C ILE A 123 9.88 9.95 -2.24
N VAL A 124 9.27 9.92 -1.07
CA VAL A 124 10.00 10.11 0.19
C VAL A 124 10.70 8.83 0.63
N MET A 125 10.01 7.70 0.55
CA MET A 125 10.49 6.45 1.14
C MET A 125 11.51 5.72 0.28
N TRP A 126 11.47 5.87 -1.05
CA TRP A 126 12.39 5.15 -1.93
C TRP A 126 13.86 5.56 -1.74
N PRO A 127 14.21 6.86 -1.70
CA PRO A 127 15.59 7.27 -1.47
C PRO A 127 16.07 7.05 -0.03
N THR A 128 15.17 6.79 0.91
CA THR A 128 15.47 6.57 2.32
C THR A 128 15.40 5.09 2.68
N LEU A 129 14.24 4.62 3.12
CA LEU A 129 14.03 3.23 3.54
C LEU A 129 14.24 2.23 2.40
N GLY A 130 13.86 2.57 1.18
CA GLY A 130 14.06 1.73 0.01
C GLY A 130 15.54 1.55 -0.33
N TYR A 131 16.34 2.61 -0.25
CA TYR A 131 17.78 2.52 -0.41
C TYR A 131 18.41 1.65 0.68
N TRP A 132 18.08 1.94 1.93
CA TRP A 132 18.61 1.22 3.07
C TRP A 132 18.27 -0.29 3.00
N LEU A 133 17.01 -0.63 2.71
CA LEU A 133 16.58 -2.03 2.62
C LEU A 133 17.25 -2.74 1.43
N ASN A 134 17.19 -2.16 0.24
CA ASN A 134 17.63 -2.86 -0.98
C ASN A 134 19.15 -2.85 -1.16
N VAL A 135 19.80 -1.71 -0.90
CA VAL A 135 21.24 -1.60 -1.15
C VAL A 135 22.05 -2.03 0.07
N VAL A 136 21.70 -1.54 1.26
CA VAL A 136 22.48 -1.81 2.47
C VAL A 136 22.19 -3.22 3.01
N PHE A 137 20.93 -3.61 3.14
CA PHE A 137 20.59 -4.93 3.70
C PHE A 137 20.64 -6.06 2.68
N LEU A 138 19.99 -5.88 1.52
CA LEU A 138 19.91 -6.93 0.50
C LEU A 138 21.14 -6.96 -0.42
N GLY A 139 22.02 -5.96 -0.33
CA GLY A 139 23.27 -5.89 -1.10
C GLY A 139 23.06 -5.69 -2.59
N PHE A 140 21.91 -5.14 -3.03
CA PHE A 140 21.67 -4.89 -4.44
C PHE A 140 22.54 -3.75 -4.95
N GLY A 141 23.09 -3.91 -6.16
CA GLY A 141 23.81 -2.82 -6.84
C GLY A 141 22.86 -1.66 -7.19
N MET A 142 23.43 -0.44 -7.30
CA MET A 142 22.68 0.78 -7.61
C MET A 142 21.84 0.68 -8.89
N ALA A 143 22.33 -0.04 -9.91
CA ALA A 143 21.58 -0.25 -11.15
C ALA A 143 20.29 -1.05 -10.90
N ILE A 144 20.37 -2.12 -10.11
CA ILE A 144 19.22 -2.96 -9.75
C ILE A 144 18.23 -2.16 -8.90
N TRP A 145 18.73 -1.41 -7.91
CA TRP A 145 17.93 -0.52 -7.09
C TRP A 145 17.17 0.51 -7.96
N GLY A 146 17.83 1.09 -8.96
CA GLY A 146 17.20 2.02 -9.90
C GLY A 146 16.08 1.37 -10.72
N VAL A 147 16.30 0.15 -11.25
CA VAL A 147 15.29 -0.60 -12.02
C VAL A 147 14.08 -0.94 -11.15
N ILE A 148 14.32 -1.44 -9.94
CA ILE A 148 13.23 -1.71 -8.98
C ILE A 148 12.46 -0.42 -8.66
N GLY A 149 13.17 0.71 -8.47
CA GLY A 149 12.55 2.00 -8.21
C GLY A 149 11.61 2.45 -9.32
N VAL A 150 12.05 2.41 -10.57
CA VAL A 150 11.19 2.74 -11.72
C VAL A 150 9.94 1.86 -11.74
N LYS A 151 10.11 0.54 -11.54
CA LYS A 151 8.99 -0.40 -11.43
C LYS A 151 8.02 0.01 -10.32
N GLU A 152 8.53 0.29 -9.11
CA GLU A 152 7.69 0.69 -7.96
C GLU A 152 6.93 1.98 -8.25
N PHE A 153 7.58 3.00 -8.86
CA PHE A 153 6.91 4.26 -9.22
C PHE A 153 5.77 4.07 -10.21
N VAL A 154 5.94 3.22 -11.22
CA VAL A 154 4.89 2.91 -12.18
C VAL A 154 3.75 2.13 -11.53
N MET A 155 4.08 1.07 -10.78
CA MET A 155 3.07 0.19 -10.19
C MET A 155 2.25 0.87 -9.09
N THR A 156 2.88 1.70 -8.27
CA THR A 156 2.16 2.44 -7.23
C THR A 156 1.15 3.44 -7.82
N LEU A 157 1.46 4.05 -8.96
CA LEU A 157 0.51 4.89 -9.66
C LEU A 157 -0.68 4.07 -10.19
N VAL A 158 -0.40 2.92 -10.80
CA VAL A 158 -1.43 1.99 -11.29
C VAL A 158 -2.34 1.54 -10.13
N TYR A 159 -1.76 1.07 -9.03
CA TYR A 159 -2.52 0.65 -7.85
C TYR A 159 -3.35 1.79 -7.25
N GLY A 160 -2.78 2.99 -7.16
CA GLY A 160 -3.50 4.16 -6.69
C GLY A 160 -4.74 4.48 -7.56
N VAL A 161 -4.59 4.42 -8.89
CA VAL A 161 -5.71 4.61 -9.83
C VAL A 161 -6.76 3.50 -9.69
N MET A 162 -6.32 2.24 -9.59
CA MET A 162 -7.24 1.10 -9.43
C MET A 162 -8.06 1.22 -8.14
N VAL A 163 -7.41 1.51 -7.01
CA VAL A 163 -8.08 1.67 -5.72
C VAL A 163 -9.00 2.89 -5.72
N GLU A 164 -8.57 4.01 -6.32
CA GLU A 164 -9.43 5.19 -6.46
C GLU A 164 -10.71 4.86 -7.24
N ARG A 165 -10.60 4.14 -8.35
CA ARG A 165 -11.75 3.72 -9.17
C ARG A 165 -12.65 2.76 -8.42
N LEU A 166 -12.07 1.78 -7.73
CA LEU A 166 -12.82 0.82 -6.93
C LEU A 166 -13.62 1.52 -5.82
N LEU A 167 -12.95 2.37 -5.05
CA LEU A 167 -13.55 3.08 -3.92
C LEU A 167 -14.40 4.29 -4.33
N ALA A 168 -14.39 4.71 -5.60
CA ALA A 168 -15.35 5.69 -6.11
C ALA A 168 -16.79 5.17 -6.07
N SER A 169 -16.98 3.83 -6.15
CA SER A 169 -18.28 3.20 -6.03
C SER A 169 -18.80 3.22 -4.58
N PRO A 170 -19.95 3.87 -4.30
CA PRO A 170 -20.54 3.85 -2.96
C PRO A 170 -20.92 2.45 -2.49
N ARG A 171 -21.33 1.58 -3.42
CA ARG A 171 -21.69 0.18 -3.11
C ARG A 171 -20.51 -0.59 -2.55
N ILE A 172 -19.35 -0.47 -3.19
CA ILE A 172 -18.12 -1.15 -2.75
C ILE A 172 -17.68 -0.60 -1.39
N ARG A 173 -17.66 0.73 -1.20
CA ARG A 173 -17.32 1.31 0.11
C ARG A 173 -18.24 0.81 1.22
N LYS A 174 -19.54 0.67 0.94
CA LYS A 174 -20.51 0.18 1.92
C LYS A 174 -20.17 -1.25 2.39
N VAL A 175 -19.68 -2.12 1.52
CA VAL A 175 -19.27 -3.48 1.90
C VAL A 175 -18.18 -3.49 2.97
N PHE A 176 -17.23 -2.55 2.90
CA PHE A 176 -16.12 -2.48 3.85
C PHE A 176 -16.43 -1.65 5.12
N LEU A 177 -17.42 -0.74 5.06
CA LEU A 177 -17.72 0.20 6.14
C LEU A 177 -18.99 -0.13 6.91
N SER A 178 -19.83 -1.04 6.40
CA SER A 178 -21.05 -1.53 7.09
C SER A 178 -20.73 -2.62 8.12
#